data_d508d8b81c9d8fbd508a816d4cd6dc9f
#
_entry.id   d508d8b81c9d8fbd508a816d4cd6dc9f
#
_cell.length_a   1.000
_cell.length_b   1.000
_cell.length_c   1.000
_cell.angle_alpha   90.00
_cell.angle_beta   90.00
_cell.angle_gamma   90.00
#
_symmetry.space_group_name_H-M   'P 1'
#
loop_
_entity.id
_entity.type
_entity.pdbx_description
1 polymer ?
#
loop_
_entity_poly.entity_id
_entity_poly.type
_entity_poly.pdbx_seq_one_letter_code
_entity_poly.pdbx_strand_id
1 'polypeptide(L)'
;MIIRLTDRSLIRVSGLDGESFLQSQFSNDISKIVEDNLQINTYCQHQGKIIAIIWVIKKDNFYYLSLPNEVKDVVLSKLNMYKLMSQVEIEDVSANYNQYGLIADTKDNSIKITDSLSLLITKEILEDCDDTSEWEFACIQDKLPEVYLINSESFIPQALNLDINLLGVSFTKGCYPGQEVVARMHYLGKPKRRLFSFISKYKVSIDDSLNTENSASLKSSGRVIRVAKKDNQYYFLATFEVSLIENKIFLNGCKDKIVETIDE
;
A
#
# COMPACT_ATOMS: atom_id res chain seq x y z
N MET A 1 -11.95 -7.84 -16.06
CA MET A 1 -10.60 -8.35 -16.45
C MET A 1 -9.98 -9.02 -15.23
N ILE A 2 -9.28 -10.16 -15.43
CA ILE A 2 -8.64 -10.94 -14.35
C ILE A 2 -7.15 -10.95 -14.59
N ILE A 3 -6.35 -10.59 -13.58
CA ILE A 3 -4.90 -10.49 -13.68
C ILE A 3 -4.28 -11.22 -12.50
N ARG A 4 -3.34 -12.12 -12.78
CA ARG A 4 -2.64 -12.85 -11.73
C ARG A 4 -1.58 -11.96 -11.07
N LEU A 5 -1.66 -11.83 -9.74
CA LEU A 5 -0.76 -11.01 -8.94
C LEU A 5 0.43 -11.87 -8.45
N THR A 6 1.39 -12.14 -9.33
CA THR A 6 2.55 -12.99 -9.03
C THR A 6 3.60 -12.32 -8.15
N ASP A 7 3.51 -11.02 -7.99
CA ASP A 7 4.38 -10.18 -7.15
C ASP A 7 3.90 -10.05 -5.70
N ARG A 8 2.81 -10.75 -5.33
CA ARG A 8 2.25 -10.70 -3.97
C ARG A 8 2.39 -12.03 -3.24
N SER A 9 2.77 -11.95 -1.99
CA SER A 9 2.79 -13.05 -1.03
C SER A 9 1.52 -13.08 -0.20
N LEU A 10 1.22 -14.26 0.33
CA LEU A 10 0.09 -14.49 1.23
C LEU A 10 0.59 -15.15 2.51
N ILE A 11 0.40 -14.49 3.65
CA ILE A 11 0.72 -15.01 4.97
C ILE A 11 -0.58 -15.35 5.68
N ARG A 12 -0.70 -16.54 6.25
CA ARG A 12 -1.82 -16.93 7.09
C ARG A 12 -1.46 -16.75 8.57
N VAL A 13 -2.36 -16.14 9.31
CA VAL A 13 -2.28 -15.97 10.76
C VAL A 13 -3.47 -16.68 11.39
N SER A 14 -3.20 -17.59 12.34
CA SER A 14 -4.19 -18.39 13.06
C SER A 14 -3.87 -18.44 14.55
N GLY A 15 -4.77 -19.05 15.33
CA GLY A 15 -4.62 -19.21 16.78
C GLY A 15 -5.56 -18.31 17.60
N LEU A 16 -5.69 -18.63 18.89
CA LEU A 16 -6.65 -17.98 19.78
C LEU A 16 -6.39 -16.47 19.92
N ASP A 17 -5.13 -16.08 19.85
CA ASP A 17 -4.72 -14.69 19.99
C ASP A 17 -4.55 -13.95 18.64
N GLY A 18 -4.94 -14.56 17.51
CA GLY A 18 -4.70 -14.02 16.16
C GLY A 18 -5.21 -12.58 15.99
N GLU A 19 -6.45 -12.30 16.40
CA GLU A 19 -7.03 -10.97 16.33
C GLU A 19 -6.30 -9.95 17.21
N SER A 20 -6.11 -10.27 18.50
CA SER A 20 -5.46 -9.37 19.45
C SER A 20 -4.00 -9.12 19.10
N PHE A 21 -3.32 -10.13 18.58
CA PHE A 21 -1.95 -10.01 18.08
C PHE A 21 -1.89 -9.03 16.89
N LEU A 22 -2.67 -9.23 15.83
CA LEU A 22 -2.70 -8.33 14.69
C LEU A 22 -3.18 -6.93 15.05
N GLN A 23 -4.14 -6.84 15.99
CA GLN A 23 -4.60 -5.57 16.56
C GLN A 23 -3.45 -4.78 17.19
N SER A 24 -2.48 -5.44 17.81
CA SER A 24 -1.32 -4.79 18.43
C SER A 24 -0.20 -4.45 17.43
N GLN A 25 -0.24 -4.97 16.19
CA GLN A 25 0.82 -4.78 15.20
C GLN A 25 0.47 -3.75 14.12
N PHE A 26 -0.80 -3.67 13.71
CA PHE A 26 -1.21 -2.90 12.54
C PHE A 26 -1.96 -1.62 12.89
N SER A 27 -1.98 -0.68 11.97
CA SER A 27 -2.52 0.67 12.17
C SER A 27 -4.05 0.77 12.19
N ASN A 28 -4.74 -0.19 11.55
CA ASN A 28 -6.20 -0.16 11.47
C ASN A 28 -6.83 -1.09 12.52
N ASP A 29 -8.15 -0.99 12.69
CA ASP A 29 -8.90 -1.71 13.73
C ASP A 29 -9.29 -3.11 13.24
N ILE A 30 -8.46 -4.11 13.56
CA ILE A 30 -8.63 -5.51 13.14
C ILE A 30 -9.96 -6.09 13.67
N SER A 31 -10.42 -5.64 14.85
CA SER A 31 -11.67 -6.12 15.43
C SER A 31 -12.92 -5.77 14.61
N LYS A 32 -12.80 -4.82 13.68
CA LYS A 32 -13.87 -4.39 12.78
C LYS A 32 -13.89 -5.12 11.43
N ILE A 33 -12.93 -6.01 11.18
CA ILE A 33 -12.96 -6.80 9.95
C ILE A 33 -14.06 -7.84 10.06
N VAL A 34 -15.00 -7.81 9.13
CA VAL A 34 -16.02 -8.85 8.99
C VAL A 34 -15.52 -9.96 8.07
N GLU A 35 -16.15 -11.14 8.16
CA GLU A 35 -15.83 -12.30 7.35
C GLU A 35 -15.92 -11.98 5.85
N ASP A 36 -15.04 -12.55 5.03
CA ASP A 36 -14.93 -12.35 3.59
C ASP A 36 -14.74 -10.87 3.17
N ASN A 37 -14.16 -10.05 4.05
CA ASN A 37 -13.82 -8.66 3.73
C ASN A 37 -12.31 -8.41 3.85
N LEU A 38 -11.89 -7.36 3.16
CA LEU A 38 -10.52 -6.85 3.16
C LEU A 38 -10.45 -5.51 3.89
N GLN A 39 -9.41 -5.35 4.68
CA GLN A 39 -9.07 -4.10 5.32
C GLN A 39 -7.62 -3.73 5.00
N ILE A 40 -7.41 -2.52 4.51
CA ILE A 40 -6.06 -1.98 4.31
C ILE A 40 -5.47 -1.58 5.65
N ASN A 41 -4.23 -1.98 5.88
CA ASN A 41 -3.47 -1.68 7.10
C ASN A 41 -2.08 -1.20 6.74
N THR A 42 -1.43 -0.49 7.66
CA THR A 42 0.01 -0.26 7.60
C THR A 42 0.70 -0.99 8.74
N TYR A 43 1.80 -1.63 8.44
CA TYR A 43 2.75 -2.11 9.44
C TYR A 43 3.85 -1.07 9.58
N CYS A 44 3.91 -0.42 10.73
CA CYS A 44 4.84 0.68 10.98
C CYS A 44 5.97 0.27 11.92
N GLN A 45 7.11 0.93 11.79
CA GLN A 45 8.14 0.94 12.81
C GLN A 45 7.85 2.03 13.87
N HIS A 46 8.58 2.04 14.99
CA HIS A 46 8.30 2.92 16.15
C HIS A 46 8.28 4.43 15.83
N GLN A 47 8.95 4.87 14.77
CA GLN A 47 8.92 6.28 14.35
C GLN A 47 7.73 6.60 13.42
N GLY A 48 6.75 5.69 13.27
CA GLY A 48 5.56 5.85 12.46
C GLY A 48 5.80 5.73 10.95
N LYS A 49 6.97 5.22 10.55
CA LYS A 49 7.28 4.96 9.15
C LYS A 49 6.76 3.59 8.73
N ILE A 50 6.14 3.51 7.56
CA ILE A 50 5.54 2.31 7.02
C ILE A 50 6.62 1.35 6.55
N ILE A 51 6.62 0.14 7.08
CA ILE A 51 7.43 -1.00 6.61
C ILE A 51 6.77 -1.62 5.38
N ALA A 52 5.45 -1.86 5.48
CA ALA A 52 4.63 -2.44 4.42
C ALA A 52 3.17 -1.97 4.53
N ILE A 53 2.49 -1.89 3.38
CA ILE A 53 1.02 -1.86 3.33
C ILE A 53 0.55 -3.31 3.26
N ILE A 54 -0.41 -3.66 4.11
CA ILE A 54 -0.90 -5.03 4.25
C ILE A 54 -2.41 -5.03 4.02
N TRP A 55 -2.85 -5.86 3.11
CA TRP A 55 -4.27 -6.16 2.93
C TRP A 55 -4.62 -7.33 3.83
N VAL A 56 -5.37 -7.06 4.88
CA VAL A 56 -5.80 -8.07 5.84
C VAL A 56 -7.18 -8.56 5.45
N ILE A 57 -7.31 -9.86 5.26
CA ILE A 57 -8.55 -10.55 4.90
C ILE A 57 -8.92 -11.50 6.04
N LYS A 58 -10.17 -11.48 6.50
CA LYS A 58 -10.69 -12.46 7.43
C LYS A 58 -11.50 -13.50 6.66
N LYS A 59 -11.11 -14.78 6.76
CA LYS A 59 -11.78 -15.88 6.10
C LYS A 59 -11.58 -17.20 6.84
N ASP A 60 -12.66 -17.97 7.02
CA ASP A 60 -12.65 -19.31 7.66
C ASP A 60 -11.97 -19.30 9.05
N ASN A 61 -12.19 -18.29 9.86
CA ASN A 61 -11.53 -18.05 11.15
C ASN A 61 -10.01 -17.82 11.09
N PHE A 62 -9.46 -17.54 9.91
CA PHE A 62 -8.07 -17.16 9.72
C PHE A 62 -7.97 -15.69 9.29
N TYR A 63 -6.80 -15.12 9.48
CA TYR A 63 -6.41 -13.86 8.87
C TYR A 63 -5.37 -14.13 7.78
N TYR A 64 -5.65 -13.63 6.59
CA TYR A 64 -4.72 -13.66 5.47
C TYR A 64 -4.16 -12.27 5.24
N LEU A 65 -2.84 -12.18 5.14
CA LEU A 65 -2.10 -10.95 4.93
C LEU A 65 -1.53 -10.97 3.52
N SER A 66 -2.08 -10.18 2.61
CA SER A 66 -1.55 -10.01 1.26
C SER A 66 -0.66 -8.78 1.21
N LEU A 67 0.57 -8.93 0.70
CA LEU A 67 1.61 -7.90 0.66
C LEU A 67 2.60 -8.17 -0.48
N PRO A 68 3.38 -7.18 -0.94
CA PRO A 68 4.41 -7.40 -1.95
C PRO A 68 5.45 -8.44 -1.53
N ASN A 69 5.88 -9.29 -2.47
CA ASN A 69 6.90 -10.32 -2.23
C ASN A 69 8.18 -9.74 -1.60
N GLU A 70 8.59 -8.56 -2.06
CA GLU A 70 9.85 -7.92 -1.65
C GLU A 70 9.91 -7.62 -0.14
N VAL A 71 8.78 -7.31 0.50
CA VAL A 71 8.75 -6.96 1.94
C VAL A 71 8.34 -8.13 2.82
N LYS A 72 7.99 -9.29 2.25
CA LYS A 72 7.48 -10.45 2.97
C LYS A 72 8.42 -10.89 4.11
N ASP A 73 9.70 -11.10 3.80
CA ASP A 73 10.65 -11.64 4.77
C ASP A 73 10.90 -10.68 5.94
N VAL A 74 10.91 -9.38 5.66
CA VAL A 74 11.00 -8.34 6.70
C VAL A 74 9.76 -8.39 7.60
N VAL A 75 8.57 -8.50 7.03
CA VAL A 75 7.31 -8.57 7.77
C VAL A 75 7.25 -9.86 8.60
N LEU A 76 7.54 -11.03 8.00
CA LEU A 76 7.55 -12.30 8.70
C LEU A 76 8.54 -12.31 9.87
N SER A 77 9.75 -11.83 9.67
CA SER A 77 10.76 -11.75 10.73
C SER A 77 10.27 -10.91 11.91
N LYS A 78 9.70 -9.73 11.64
CA LYS A 78 9.18 -8.84 12.68
C LYS A 78 7.97 -9.44 13.40
N LEU A 79 6.99 -9.99 12.68
CA LEU A 79 5.81 -10.61 13.29
C LEU A 79 6.23 -11.81 14.18
N ASN A 80 7.16 -12.65 13.72
CA ASN A 80 7.67 -13.80 14.51
C ASN A 80 8.42 -13.33 15.76
N MET A 81 9.11 -12.20 15.74
CA MET A 81 9.76 -11.64 16.92
C MET A 81 8.76 -11.22 18.00
N TYR A 82 7.60 -10.69 17.60
CA TYR A 82 6.59 -10.19 18.56
C TYR A 82 5.58 -11.24 19.01
N LYS A 83 5.52 -12.43 18.37
CA LYS A 83 4.54 -13.48 18.72
C LYS A 83 4.89 -14.30 19.97
N LEU A 84 6.08 -14.14 20.56
CA LEU A 84 6.64 -15.04 21.59
C LEU A 84 5.72 -15.35 22.78
N MET A 85 4.81 -14.43 23.11
CA MET A 85 3.87 -14.56 24.25
C MET A 85 2.43 -14.79 23.82
N SER A 86 2.18 -14.99 22.51
CA SER A 86 0.84 -15.13 21.92
C SER A 86 0.62 -16.53 21.34
N GLN A 87 -0.59 -17.06 21.51
CA GLN A 87 -1.00 -18.32 20.90
C GLN A 87 -1.38 -18.10 19.43
N VAL A 88 -0.36 -17.84 18.60
CA VAL A 88 -0.48 -17.49 17.19
C VAL A 88 0.46 -18.34 16.33
N GLU A 89 -0.06 -18.85 15.24
CA GLU A 89 0.73 -19.44 14.15
C GLU A 89 0.76 -18.48 12.97
N ILE A 90 1.95 -18.32 12.38
CA ILE A 90 2.19 -17.44 11.23
C ILE A 90 2.89 -18.26 10.16
N GLU A 91 2.25 -18.43 9.01
CA GLU A 91 2.71 -19.28 7.93
C GLU A 91 2.71 -18.53 6.59
N ASP A 92 3.78 -18.70 5.81
CA ASP A 92 3.78 -18.34 4.40
C ASP A 92 3.01 -19.39 3.60
N VAL A 93 1.85 -19.02 3.09
CA VAL A 93 0.98 -19.90 2.29
C VAL A 93 0.95 -19.52 0.81
N SER A 94 1.88 -18.68 0.37
CA SER A 94 1.94 -18.15 -1.01
C SER A 94 1.98 -19.27 -2.06
N ALA A 95 2.66 -20.38 -1.76
CA ALA A 95 2.73 -21.54 -2.67
C ALA A 95 1.41 -22.32 -2.78
N ASN A 96 0.48 -22.15 -1.84
CA ASN A 96 -0.76 -22.91 -1.76
C ASN A 96 -1.95 -22.18 -2.40
N TYR A 97 -1.79 -20.89 -2.72
CA TYR A 97 -2.86 -20.03 -3.22
C TYR A 97 -2.37 -19.16 -4.36
N ASN A 98 -3.27 -18.87 -5.29
CA ASN A 98 -3.10 -17.84 -6.31
C ASN A 98 -3.89 -16.60 -5.91
N GLN A 99 -3.33 -15.44 -6.15
CA GLN A 99 -3.99 -14.15 -5.95
C GLN A 99 -4.28 -13.51 -7.31
N TYR A 100 -5.51 -13.07 -7.52
CA TYR A 100 -5.94 -12.42 -8.76
C TYR A 100 -6.56 -11.06 -8.43
N GLY A 101 -6.10 -10.05 -9.16
CA GLY A 101 -6.75 -8.75 -9.22
C GLY A 101 -7.86 -8.76 -10.27
N LEU A 102 -9.03 -8.25 -9.93
CA LEU A 102 -10.16 -8.09 -10.83
C LEU A 102 -10.43 -6.60 -11.02
N ILE A 103 -10.51 -6.16 -12.29
CA ILE A 103 -10.77 -4.77 -12.67
C ILE A 103 -12.16 -4.70 -13.27
N ALA A 104 -13.03 -3.86 -12.68
CA ALA A 104 -14.43 -3.65 -13.08
C ALA A 104 -15.19 -4.97 -13.28
N ASP A 105 -14.84 -5.98 -12.50
CA ASP A 105 -15.37 -7.34 -12.58
C ASP A 105 -15.52 -7.90 -11.16
N THR A 106 -16.47 -8.79 -11.00
CA THR A 106 -16.67 -9.53 -9.73
C THR A 106 -16.88 -10.99 -10.05
N LYS A 107 -16.19 -11.85 -9.32
CA LYS A 107 -16.43 -13.29 -9.30
C LYS A 107 -16.96 -13.72 -7.95
N ASP A 108 -17.57 -14.90 -7.91
CA ASP A 108 -17.94 -15.51 -6.65
C ASP A 108 -16.71 -15.60 -5.74
N ASN A 109 -16.88 -15.23 -4.49
CA ASN A 109 -15.82 -15.15 -3.47
C ASN A 109 -14.72 -14.10 -3.73
N SER A 110 -14.90 -13.17 -4.68
CA SER A 110 -14.01 -12.00 -4.78
C SER A 110 -14.30 -10.99 -3.68
N ILE A 111 -13.23 -10.39 -3.18
CA ILE A 111 -13.25 -9.46 -2.05
C ILE A 111 -12.97 -8.06 -2.57
N LYS A 112 -13.88 -7.12 -2.31
CA LYS A 112 -13.76 -5.74 -2.74
C LYS A 112 -12.55 -5.04 -2.08
N ILE A 113 -11.75 -4.35 -2.89
CA ILE A 113 -10.67 -3.45 -2.45
C ILE A 113 -11.15 -2.00 -2.53
N THR A 114 -11.62 -1.61 -3.73
CA THR A 114 -12.19 -0.28 -4.05
C THR A 114 -13.49 -0.47 -4.84
N ASP A 115 -14.07 0.59 -5.37
CA ASP A 115 -15.28 0.45 -6.20
C ASP A 115 -15.01 -0.25 -7.54
N SER A 116 -13.78 -0.13 -8.07
CA SER A 116 -13.39 -0.72 -9.36
C SER A 116 -12.51 -1.97 -9.22
N LEU A 117 -11.92 -2.23 -8.05
CA LEU A 117 -10.94 -3.29 -7.84
C LEU A 117 -11.40 -4.30 -6.80
N SER A 118 -11.21 -5.59 -7.12
CA SER A 118 -11.43 -6.70 -6.20
C SER A 118 -10.24 -7.66 -6.19
N LEU A 119 -10.11 -8.41 -5.09
CA LEU A 119 -9.11 -9.47 -4.91
C LEU A 119 -9.81 -10.83 -4.86
N LEU A 120 -9.28 -11.80 -5.59
CA LEU A 120 -9.67 -13.19 -5.46
C LEU A 120 -8.48 -14.03 -5.01
N ILE A 121 -8.67 -14.79 -3.94
CA ILE A 121 -7.69 -15.76 -3.43
C ILE A 121 -8.27 -17.16 -3.62
N THR A 122 -7.59 -18.00 -4.40
CA THR A 122 -8.04 -19.35 -4.74
C THR A 122 -6.86 -20.31 -4.88
N LYS A 123 -7.14 -21.62 -4.74
CA LYS A 123 -6.18 -22.68 -5.07
C LYS A 123 -6.17 -23.03 -6.55
N GLU A 124 -7.18 -22.62 -7.26
CA GLU A 124 -7.32 -22.89 -8.70
C GLU A 124 -6.44 -21.96 -9.53
N ILE A 125 -5.99 -22.49 -10.66
CA ILE A 125 -5.36 -21.67 -11.71
C ILE A 125 -6.47 -21.25 -12.67
N LEU A 126 -6.65 -19.95 -12.81
CA LEU A 126 -7.65 -19.37 -13.71
C LEU A 126 -6.98 -18.93 -15.02
N GLU A 127 -7.78 -18.90 -16.10
CA GLU A 127 -7.37 -18.14 -17.29
C GLU A 127 -7.30 -16.65 -16.93
N ASP A 128 -6.12 -16.07 -17.10
CA ASP A 128 -5.81 -14.72 -16.70
C ASP A 128 -5.00 -13.98 -17.78
N CYS A 129 -4.86 -12.70 -17.57
CA CYS A 129 -3.92 -11.88 -18.32
C CYS A 129 -2.62 -11.76 -17.50
N ASP A 130 -1.51 -12.17 -18.09
CA ASP A 130 -0.18 -12.07 -17.44
C ASP A 130 0.35 -10.61 -17.43
N ASP A 131 -0.33 -9.69 -18.14
CA ASP A 131 0.07 -8.28 -18.15
C ASP A 131 -0.43 -7.54 -16.92
N THR A 132 0.46 -7.40 -15.93
CA THR A 132 0.18 -6.67 -14.69
C THR A 132 0.11 -5.15 -14.89
N SER A 133 0.43 -4.62 -16.08
CA SER A 133 0.42 -3.16 -16.33
C SER A 133 -0.98 -2.55 -16.22
N GLU A 134 -2.02 -3.28 -16.65
CA GLU A 134 -3.42 -2.85 -16.51
C GLU A 134 -3.86 -2.83 -15.04
N TRP A 135 -3.39 -3.79 -14.22
CA TRP A 135 -3.63 -3.77 -12.78
C TRP A 135 -2.97 -2.58 -12.12
N GLU A 136 -1.70 -2.33 -12.43
CA GLU A 136 -0.97 -1.17 -11.89
C GLU A 136 -1.63 0.14 -12.29
N PHE A 137 -2.09 0.25 -13.56
CA PHE A 137 -2.81 1.44 -14.03
C PHE A 137 -4.12 1.64 -13.26
N ALA A 138 -4.92 0.60 -13.08
CA ALA A 138 -6.18 0.67 -12.33
C ALA A 138 -5.94 1.02 -10.85
N CYS A 139 -4.89 0.47 -10.22
CA CYS A 139 -4.49 0.86 -8.87
C CYS A 139 -4.10 2.35 -8.77
N ILE A 140 -3.47 2.91 -9.82
CA ILE A 140 -3.12 4.33 -9.87
C ILE A 140 -4.38 5.19 -9.99
N GLN A 141 -5.34 4.78 -10.84
CA GLN A 141 -6.62 5.48 -10.97
C GLN A 141 -7.40 5.53 -9.65
N ASP A 142 -7.39 4.44 -8.89
CA ASP A 142 -8.05 4.36 -7.59
C ASP A 142 -7.20 4.93 -6.43
N LYS A 143 -6.05 5.52 -6.75
CA LYS A 143 -5.11 6.08 -5.76
C LYS A 143 -4.71 5.08 -4.67
N LEU A 144 -4.58 3.81 -5.05
CA LEU A 144 -4.18 2.71 -4.17
C LEU A 144 -2.65 2.65 -4.08
N PRO A 145 -2.02 3.14 -3.00
CA PRO A 145 -0.58 3.13 -2.87
C PRO A 145 -0.04 1.73 -2.55
N GLU A 146 1.25 1.53 -2.80
CA GLU A 146 1.99 0.37 -2.34
C GLU A 146 3.35 0.78 -1.78
N VAL A 147 3.91 -0.04 -0.88
CA VAL A 147 5.25 0.15 -0.33
C VAL A 147 6.08 -1.07 -0.64
N TYR A 148 7.13 -0.87 -1.42
CA TYR A 148 8.11 -1.88 -1.82
C TYR A 148 9.37 -1.79 -0.95
N LEU A 149 10.25 -2.77 -1.03
CA LEU A 149 11.47 -2.80 -0.22
C LEU A 149 12.35 -1.55 -0.40
N ILE A 150 12.45 -1.05 -1.64
CA ILE A 150 13.28 0.12 -1.98
C ILE A 150 12.83 1.41 -1.26
N ASN A 151 11.54 1.53 -0.94
CA ASN A 151 10.99 2.72 -0.30
C ASN A 151 10.33 2.44 1.06
N SER A 152 10.54 1.23 1.60
CA SER A 152 10.14 0.86 2.96
C SER A 152 10.76 1.83 3.98
N GLU A 153 10.04 2.10 5.06
CA GLU A 153 10.41 3.03 6.14
C GLU A 153 10.65 4.49 5.67
N SER A 154 10.17 4.84 4.46
CA SER A 154 10.32 6.21 3.94
C SER A 154 9.13 7.12 4.25
N PHE A 155 7.92 6.58 4.38
CA PHE A 155 6.68 7.34 4.46
C PHE A 155 5.94 7.11 5.77
N ILE A 156 5.18 8.11 6.22
CA ILE A 156 4.14 7.96 7.23
C ILE A 156 2.80 7.71 6.52
N PRO A 157 1.79 7.09 7.17
CA PRO A 157 0.49 6.80 6.54
C PRO A 157 -0.20 8.01 5.90
N GLN A 158 -0.11 9.18 6.54
CA GLN A 158 -0.71 10.40 6.03
C GLN A 158 -0.08 10.87 4.70
N ALA A 159 1.19 10.59 4.48
CA ALA A 159 1.85 10.95 3.22
C ALA A 159 1.31 10.14 2.04
N LEU A 160 0.73 8.97 2.31
CA LEU A 160 0.10 8.08 1.33
C LEU A 160 -1.43 8.19 1.30
N ASN A 161 -2.01 9.20 1.94
CA ASN A 161 -3.46 9.41 2.07
C ASN A 161 -4.22 8.23 2.72
N LEU A 162 -3.52 7.35 3.47
CA LEU A 162 -4.12 6.20 4.14
C LEU A 162 -4.96 6.60 5.36
N ASP A 163 -4.86 7.86 5.80
CA ASP A 163 -5.68 8.45 6.86
C ASP A 163 -7.03 9.00 6.36
N ILE A 164 -7.21 9.17 5.06
CA ILE A 164 -8.41 9.77 4.45
C ILE A 164 -9.06 8.88 3.40
N ASN A 165 -8.38 8.53 2.30
CA ASN A 165 -9.01 7.88 1.15
C ASN A 165 -9.32 6.40 1.38
N LEU A 166 -8.36 5.64 1.92
CA LEU A 166 -8.43 4.18 2.04
C LEU A 166 -8.66 3.71 3.48
N LEU A 167 -8.80 4.66 4.41
CA LEU A 167 -9.02 4.36 5.82
C LEU A 167 -8.09 3.27 6.36
N GLY A 168 -6.81 3.35 5.99
CA GLY A 168 -5.77 2.39 6.40
C GLY A 168 -5.27 2.59 7.83
N VAL A 169 -5.81 3.58 8.55
CA VAL A 169 -5.45 3.92 9.94
C VAL A 169 -6.70 4.15 10.77
N SER A 170 -6.76 3.54 11.93
CA SER A 170 -7.75 3.85 12.97
C SER A 170 -7.12 4.73 14.05
N PHE A 171 -7.74 5.86 14.34
CA PHE A 171 -7.32 6.77 15.41
C PHE A 171 -8.03 6.52 16.75
N THR A 172 -8.94 5.54 16.79
CA THR A 172 -9.76 5.20 17.96
C THR A 172 -9.43 3.84 18.56
N LYS A 173 -8.55 3.06 17.91
CA LYS A 173 -8.11 1.74 18.37
C LYS A 173 -7.01 1.85 19.45
N GLY A 174 -6.66 0.70 20.05
CA GLY A 174 -5.54 0.55 20.98
C GLY A 174 -4.16 0.71 20.34
N CYS A 175 -3.11 0.57 21.13
CA CYS A 175 -1.72 0.85 20.75
C CYS A 175 -1.20 -0.10 19.64
N TYR A 176 -0.34 0.46 18.78
CA TYR A 176 0.45 -0.26 17.77
C TYR A 176 1.80 0.48 17.55
N PRO A 177 2.83 -0.16 16.97
CA PRO A 177 4.11 0.48 16.73
C PRO A 177 4.00 1.75 15.88
N GLY A 178 4.53 2.87 16.37
CA GLY A 178 4.51 4.16 15.67
C GLY A 178 3.24 5.00 15.84
N GLN A 179 2.23 4.51 16.56
CA GLN A 179 0.96 5.21 16.78
C GLN A 179 1.13 6.63 17.29
N GLU A 180 2.07 6.87 18.20
CA GLU A 180 2.27 8.21 18.79
C GLU A 180 2.58 9.26 17.72
N VAL A 181 3.48 8.95 16.79
CA VAL A 181 3.86 9.86 15.71
C VAL A 181 2.71 10.04 14.73
N VAL A 182 2.03 8.95 14.37
CA VAL A 182 0.88 8.95 13.44
C VAL A 182 -0.28 9.75 14.03
N ALA A 183 -0.64 9.52 15.29
CA ALA A 183 -1.71 10.24 15.98
C ALA A 183 -1.36 11.73 16.18
N ARG A 184 -0.12 12.03 16.59
CA ARG A 184 0.33 13.42 16.72
C ARG A 184 0.24 14.19 15.42
N MET A 185 0.61 13.56 14.28
CA MET A 185 0.47 14.17 12.97
C MET A 185 -1.00 14.43 12.61
N HIS A 186 -1.91 13.54 12.98
CA HIS A 186 -3.34 13.69 12.72
C HIS A 186 -3.96 14.83 13.54
N TYR A 187 -3.71 14.88 14.87
CA TYR A 187 -4.38 15.83 15.76
C TYR A 187 -3.70 17.21 15.81
N LEU A 188 -2.40 17.27 15.67
CA LEU A 188 -1.60 18.47 15.93
C LEU A 188 -0.80 18.94 14.72
N GLY A 189 -0.77 18.17 13.63
CA GLY A 189 0.04 18.45 12.45
C GLY A 189 -0.78 18.65 11.18
N LYS A 190 -0.10 19.19 10.17
CA LYS A 190 -0.55 19.16 8.78
C LYS A 190 0.52 18.41 7.99
N PRO A 191 0.18 17.28 7.33
CA PRO A 191 1.14 16.56 6.50
C PRO A 191 1.69 17.48 5.41
N LYS A 192 3.00 17.64 5.35
CA LYS A 192 3.65 18.47 4.32
C LYS A 192 3.56 17.80 2.95
N ARG A 193 3.49 16.47 2.92
CA ARG A 193 3.40 15.67 1.70
C ARG A 193 2.14 14.84 1.72
N ARG A 194 1.52 14.72 0.54
CA ARG A 194 0.35 13.88 0.27
C ARG A 194 0.59 13.08 -1.01
N LEU A 195 -0.23 12.07 -1.22
CA LEU A 195 -0.23 11.27 -2.44
C LEU A 195 -0.99 11.99 -3.53
N PHE A 196 -0.40 12.05 -4.72
CA PHE A 196 -0.99 12.59 -5.93
C PHE A 196 -0.74 11.67 -7.11
N SER A 197 -1.56 11.81 -8.14
CA SER A 197 -1.44 11.10 -9.42
C SER A 197 -0.78 11.99 -10.46
N PHE A 198 0.14 11.40 -11.22
CA PHE A 198 0.92 12.11 -12.23
C PHE A 198 0.98 11.35 -13.55
N ILE A 199 1.29 12.09 -14.61
CA ILE A 199 1.57 11.56 -15.94
C ILE A 199 2.88 12.10 -16.49
N SER A 200 3.59 11.30 -17.26
CA SER A 200 4.83 11.68 -17.94
C SER A 200 5.01 10.92 -19.24
N LYS A 201 5.55 11.60 -20.25
CA LYS A 201 6.06 10.97 -21.47
C LYS A 201 7.45 10.34 -21.32
N TYR A 202 8.13 10.67 -20.24
CA TYR A 202 9.47 10.15 -19.92
C TYR A 202 9.34 8.90 -19.05
N LYS A 203 10.31 8.01 -19.15
CA LYS A 203 10.38 6.82 -18.31
C LYS A 203 10.46 7.22 -16.84
N VAL A 204 9.57 6.63 -16.05
CA VAL A 204 9.48 6.77 -14.59
C VAL A 204 9.70 5.41 -13.95
N SER A 205 10.37 5.39 -12.81
CA SER A 205 10.61 4.21 -11.99
C SER A 205 10.19 4.46 -10.55
N ILE A 206 9.88 3.38 -9.81
CA ILE A 206 9.61 3.45 -8.37
C ILE A 206 10.83 4.05 -7.69
N ASP A 207 10.60 4.91 -6.69
CA ASP A 207 11.59 5.67 -5.92
C ASP A 207 12.26 6.84 -6.67
N ASP A 208 11.91 7.11 -7.95
CA ASP A 208 12.31 8.34 -8.63
C ASP A 208 11.89 9.57 -7.83
N SER A 209 12.74 10.61 -7.88
CA SER A 209 12.47 11.87 -7.18
C SER A 209 11.70 12.87 -8.02
N LEU A 210 10.82 13.64 -7.38
CA LEU A 210 10.14 14.80 -7.97
C LEU A 210 10.69 16.09 -7.34
N ASN A 211 10.96 17.09 -8.18
CA ASN A 211 11.57 18.35 -7.79
C ASN A 211 10.83 19.54 -8.41
N THR A 212 10.96 20.72 -7.82
CA THR A 212 10.49 22.00 -8.39
C THR A 212 11.61 23.03 -8.41
N GLU A 213 11.45 24.08 -9.20
CA GLU A 213 12.41 25.21 -9.24
C GLU A 213 12.49 25.95 -7.90
N ASN A 214 11.41 25.95 -7.13
CA ASN A 214 11.28 26.66 -5.86
C ASN A 214 11.59 25.78 -4.64
N SER A 215 12.12 24.56 -4.85
CA SER A 215 12.57 23.73 -3.74
C SER A 215 13.75 24.40 -3.04
N ALA A 216 13.51 24.95 -1.87
CA ALA A 216 14.55 25.62 -1.04
C ALA A 216 15.62 24.66 -0.50
N SER A 217 15.47 23.37 -0.75
CA SER A 217 16.44 22.36 -0.36
C SER A 217 16.86 21.52 -1.57
N LEU A 218 18.10 21.04 -1.56
CA LEU A 218 18.62 20.00 -2.46
C LEU A 218 17.85 18.67 -2.31
N LYS A 219 16.88 18.59 -1.40
CA LYS A 219 16.05 17.41 -1.16
C LYS A 219 14.87 17.40 -2.12
N SER A 220 14.51 16.22 -2.61
CA SER A 220 13.34 16.01 -3.46
C SER A 220 12.05 16.49 -2.78
N SER A 221 11.17 17.16 -3.54
CA SER A 221 9.84 17.57 -3.08
C SER A 221 8.86 16.40 -3.02
N GLY A 222 9.13 15.33 -3.79
CA GLY A 222 8.30 14.14 -3.84
C GLY A 222 9.08 12.89 -4.24
N ARG A 223 8.42 11.73 -4.14
CA ARG A 223 8.98 10.43 -4.48
C ARG A 223 7.91 9.52 -5.06
N VAL A 224 8.27 8.84 -6.16
CA VAL A 224 7.40 7.91 -6.89
C VAL A 224 7.18 6.63 -6.09
N ILE A 225 5.93 6.15 -6.05
CA ILE A 225 5.50 5.00 -5.25
C ILE A 225 5.02 3.84 -6.12
N ARG A 226 4.23 4.13 -7.15
CA ARG A 226 3.64 3.14 -8.06
C ARG A 226 3.71 3.68 -9.48
N VAL A 227 3.95 2.81 -10.46
CA VAL A 227 4.13 3.18 -11.86
C VAL A 227 3.42 2.19 -12.76
N ALA A 228 2.70 2.70 -13.77
CA ALA A 228 2.18 1.93 -14.89
C ALA A 228 2.56 2.60 -16.21
N LYS A 229 2.81 1.79 -17.24
CA LYS A 229 2.99 2.29 -18.60
C LYS A 229 1.76 1.93 -19.42
N LYS A 230 1.12 2.94 -20.03
CA LYS A 230 -0.03 2.78 -20.92
C LYS A 230 0.04 3.79 -22.06
N ASP A 231 -0.26 3.39 -23.29
CA ASP A 231 -0.31 4.26 -24.46
C ASP A 231 0.94 5.16 -24.65
N ASN A 232 2.12 4.59 -24.45
CA ASN A 232 3.42 5.28 -24.49
C ASN A 232 3.61 6.39 -23.44
N GLN A 233 2.76 6.46 -22.43
CA GLN A 233 2.87 7.35 -21.27
C GLN A 233 3.09 6.55 -20.01
N TYR A 234 3.66 7.21 -19.00
CA TYR A 234 3.84 6.69 -17.65
C TYR A 234 2.86 7.38 -16.72
N TYR A 235 1.96 6.62 -16.13
CA TYR A 235 1.08 7.05 -15.05
C TYR A 235 1.70 6.60 -13.75
N PHE A 236 1.63 7.43 -12.72
CA PHE A 236 2.25 7.06 -11.46
C PHE A 236 1.66 7.77 -10.26
N LEU A 237 1.71 7.11 -9.11
CA LEU A 237 1.45 7.72 -7.81
C LEU A 237 2.78 8.18 -7.21
N ALA A 238 2.79 9.37 -6.65
CA ALA A 238 3.93 9.88 -5.91
C ALA A 238 3.48 10.69 -4.69
N THR A 239 4.28 10.63 -3.62
CA THR A 239 4.15 11.65 -2.58
C THR A 239 4.69 12.96 -3.12
N PHE A 240 4.04 14.08 -2.77
CA PHE A 240 4.53 15.39 -3.15
C PHE A 240 4.20 16.43 -2.09
N GLU A 241 5.01 17.50 -2.03
CA GLU A 241 4.81 18.59 -1.08
C GLU A 241 3.60 19.44 -1.50
N VAL A 242 2.57 19.46 -0.63
CA VAL A 242 1.26 20.08 -0.92
C VAL A 242 1.40 21.55 -1.32
N SER A 243 2.30 22.30 -0.67
CA SER A 243 2.52 23.72 -0.96
C SER A 243 3.18 24.01 -2.32
N LEU A 244 3.71 22.97 -2.98
CA LEU A 244 4.45 23.10 -4.23
C LEU A 244 3.74 22.45 -5.44
N ILE A 245 2.52 21.90 -5.24
CA ILE A 245 1.83 21.13 -6.28
C ILE A 245 1.50 21.95 -7.54
N GLU A 246 1.25 23.23 -7.39
CA GLU A 246 0.95 24.16 -8.48
C GLU A 246 2.20 24.60 -9.28
N ASN A 247 3.39 24.25 -8.80
CA ASN A 247 4.62 24.61 -9.47
C ASN A 247 4.93 23.63 -10.62
N LYS A 248 5.85 24.05 -11.49
CA LYS A 248 6.41 23.16 -12.51
C LYS A 248 7.23 22.05 -11.85
N ILE A 249 6.87 20.81 -12.13
CA ILE A 249 7.45 19.60 -11.50
C ILE A 249 8.35 18.88 -12.50
N PHE A 250 9.49 18.42 -12.02
CA PHE A 250 10.52 17.76 -12.82
C PHE A 250 10.87 16.39 -12.25
N LEU A 251 11.12 15.43 -13.11
CA LEU A 251 11.59 14.10 -12.76
C LEU A 251 13.11 14.11 -12.53
N ASN A 252 13.55 13.59 -11.37
CA ASN A 252 14.95 13.43 -10.99
C ASN A 252 15.79 14.71 -11.15
N GLY A 253 15.20 15.88 -10.88
CA GLY A 253 15.87 17.18 -11.00
C GLY A 253 16.19 17.62 -12.44
N CYS A 254 15.77 16.85 -13.44
CA CYS A 254 16.01 17.17 -14.85
C CYS A 254 14.90 18.13 -15.36
N LYS A 255 15.26 19.41 -15.57
CA LYS A 255 14.31 20.47 -15.95
C LYS A 255 13.59 20.22 -17.28
N ASP A 256 14.17 19.39 -18.16
CA ASP A 256 13.58 19.00 -19.44
C ASP A 256 12.54 17.89 -19.29
N LYS A 257 12.54 17.16 -18.16
CA LYS A 257 11.60 16.06 -17.87
C LYS A 257 10.46 16.54 -17.00
N ILE A 258 9.56 17.30 -17.60
CA ILE A 258 8.38 17.82 -16.93
C ILE A 258 7.38 16.69 -16.74
N VAL A 259 6.74 16.67 -15.56
CA VAL A 259 5.61 15.80 -15.24
C VAL A 259 4.40 16.65 -14.91
N GLU A 260 3.21 16.12 -15.16
CA GLU A 260 1.94 16.81 -14.96
C GLU A 260 1.13 16.06 -13.90
N THR A 261 0.45 16.80 -13.02
CA THR A 261 -0.54 16.21 -12.10
C THR A 261 -1.84 15.97 -12.87
N ILE A 262 -2.50 14.86 -12.57
CA ILE A 262 -3.83 14.51 -13.11
C ILE A 262 -4.90 14.48 -12.01
N ASP A 263 -4.57 14.90 -10.81
CA ASP A 263 -5.56 15.13 -9.74
C ASP A 263 -6.31 16.44 -10.04
N GLU A 264 -7.64 16.37 -10.02
CA GLU A 264 -8.53 17.53 -10.05
C GLU A 264 -8.67 18.15 -8.66
#